data_7aa2e8613016c9dd2509c98b7c8d3579
#
_entry.id   7aa2e8613016c9dd2509c98b7c8d3579
#
_cell.length_a   1.000
_cell.length_b   1.000
_cell.length_c   1.000
_cell.angle_alpha   90.00
_cell.angle_beta   90.00
_cell.angle_gamma   90.00
#
_symmetry.space_group_name_H-M   'P 1'
#
loop_
_entity.id
_entity.type
_entity.pdbx_description
1 polymer ?
#
loop_
_entity_poly.entity_id
_entity_poly.type
_entity_poly.pdbx_seq_one_letter_code
_entity_poly.pdbx_strand_id
1 'polypeptide(L)'
;MKKTFKLKDIDPVVFSGAGDENIKLIENFFNSKIVLRGNNLIVDGLKKEISEIELLIENIMYTITNKGFIGTNDINVLINSSFVQNISTNGESKLDNVILYTYKGAVVAETKGQKKYYKAVCNNDIVFAIGPAGTGKTYQAVACAVSALKNNEVEKIVITRPVVEAGERLGFLPGDLKDKVDPYLVPIYDSLHKMIEPQKLKEYLNKNIIEIAPLAYMRGRTLHNAFIILDEAQNSTKMQMKMFLTRLGVTSKAIITGDLTQTDLGLNETSGLTDAANILNRVKGISFVALDESDIVRHKLVRDIIKAYKKGNK
;
A
#
# COMPACT_ATOMS: atom_id res chain seq x y z
N MET A 1 -26.78 27.20 11.37
CA MET A 1 -26.57 27.78 10.03
C MET A 1 -26.86 26.70 9.00
N LYS A 2 -27.60 27.03 7.93
CA LYS A 2 -27.88 26.03 6.88
C LYS A 2 -26.99 26.28 5.66
N LYS A 3 -26.41 25.20 5.11
CA LYS A 3 -25.67 25.20 3.85
C LYS A 3 -26.14 24.03 2.98
N THR A 4 -26.24 24.27 1.67
CA THR A 4 -26.67 23.26 0.71
C THR A 4 -25.50 22.89 -0.20
N PHE A 5 -25.24 21.59 -0.32
CA PHE A 5 -24.22 21.03 -1.21
C PHE A 5 -24.92 20.27 -2.33
N LYS A 6 -24.44 20.41 -3.56
CA LYS A 6 -24.99 19.71 -4.72
C LYS A 6 -24.12 18.48 -5.04
N LEU A 7 -24.73 17.31 -5.04
CA LEU A 7 -24.09 16.06 -5.50
C LEU A 7 -24.04 16.10 -7.03
N LYS A 8 -22.89 16.52 -7.58
CA LYS A 8 -22.69 16.56 -9.04
C LYS A 8 -22.27 15.18 -9.50
N ASP A 9 -22.98 14.64 -10.51
CA ASP A 9 -22.66 13.37 -11.18
C ASP A 9 -22.56 12.14 -10.27
N ILE A 10 -23.23 12.20 -9.11
CA ILE A 10 -23.27 11.12 -8.11
C ILE A 10 -24.72 10.74 -7.84
N ASP A 11 -24.97 9.41 -7.87
CA ASP A 11 -26.28 8.87 -7.47
C ASP A 11 -26.50 9.12 -5.96
N PRO A 12 -27.58 9.84 -5.57
CA PRO A 12 -27.91 10.07 -4.18
C PRO A 12 -28.05 8.80 -3.33
N VAL A 13 -28.51 7.69 -3.93
CA VAL A 13 -28.66 6.40 -3.25
C VAL A 13 -27.29 5.81 -2.89
N VAL A 14 -26.32 5.92 -3.81
CA VAL A 14 -24.94 5.50 -3.54
C VAL A 14 -24.31 6.34 -2.43
N PHE A 15 -24.59 7.65 -2.43
CA PHE A 15 -24.09 8.56 -1.40
C PHE A 15 -24.70 8.26 -0.02
N SER A 16 -26.03 8.07 0.05
CA SER A 16 -26.72 7.85 1.34
C SER A 16 -26.49 6.45 1.93
N GLY A 17 -26.20 5.48 1.09
CA GLY A 17 -26.13 4.07 1.49
C GLY A 17 -27.50 3.44 1.74
N ALA A 18 -27.53 2.14 2.04
CA ALA A 18 -28.75 1.39 2.31
C ALA A 18 -29.46 1.96 3.56
N GLY A 19 -30.71 2.41 3.39
CA GLY A 19 -31.49 2.99 4.50
C GLY A 19 -30.88 4.24 5.13
N ASP A 20 -30.14 5.04 4.35
CA ASP A 20 -29.46 6.27 4.76
C ASP A 20 -28.39 6.06 5.84
N GLU A 21 -27.80 4.87 5.91
CA GLU A 21 -26.82 4.52 6.95
C GLU A 21 -25.58 5.43 6.93
N ASN A 22 -25.12 5.84 5.75
CA ASN A 22 -23.98 6.76 5.61
C ASN A 22 -24.30 8.15 6.17
N ILE A 23 -25.51 8.67 5.89
CA ILE A 23 -25.96 9.98 6.40
C ILE A 23 -26.08 9.92 7.93
N LYS A 24 -26.70 8.86 8.46
CA LYS A 24 -26.82 8.64 9.91
C LYS A 24 -25.48 8.58 10.62
N LEU A 25 -24.47 7.95 10.03
CA LEU A 25 -23.12 7.91 10.58
C LEU A 25 -22.51 9.32 10.67
N ILE A 26 -22.67 10.13 9.62
CA ILE A 26 -22.17 11.50 9.61
C ILE A 26 -22.93 12.36 10.65
N GLU A 27 -24.27 12.27 10.72
CA GLU A 27 -25.08 12.98 11.71
C GLU A 27 -24.69 12.63 13.14
N ASN A 28 -24.53 11.34 13.44
CA ASN A 28 -24.15 10.88 14.78
C ASN A 28 -22.79 11.41 15.23
N PHE A 29 -21.90 11.67 14.25
CA PHE A 29 -20.55 12.13 14.55
C PHE A 29 -20.47 13.67 14.75
N PHE A 30 -21.20 14.46 13.94
CA PHE A 30 -21.08 15.92 13.90
C PHE A 30 -22.18 16.68 14.66
N ASN A 31 -23.11 16.04 15.30
CA ASN A 31 -24.29 16.70 15.93
C ASN A 31 -25.04 17.67 14.99
N SER A 32 -24.79 17.62 13.69
CA SER A 32 -25.42 18.45 12.66
C SER A 32 -26.51 17.67 11.95
N LYS A 33 -27.64 18.30 11.66
CA LYS A 33 -28.73 17.67 10.93
C LYS A 33 -28.42 17.68 9.43
N ILE A 34 -28.49 16.51 8.77
CA ILE A 34 -28.22 16.34 7.35
C ILE A 34 -29.44 15.78 6.65
N VAL A 35 -29.94 16.47 5.64
CA VAL A 35 -31.11 16.04 4.88
C VAL A 35 -30.78 15.98 3.40
N LEU A 36 -30.94 14.82 2.78
CA LEU A 36 -30.80 14.62 1.35
C LEU A 36 -32.17 14.79 0.65
N ARG A 37 -32.24 15.71 -0.33
CA ARG A 37 -33.43 15.92 -1.18
C ARG A 37 -33.03 15.93 -2.64
N GLY A 38 -33.30 14.83 -3.35
CA GLY A 38 -32.75 14.63 -4.70
C GLY A 38 -31.23 14.76 -4.66
N ASN A 39 -30.65 15.59 -5.51
CA ASN A 39 -29.19 15.80 -5.56
C ASN A 39 -28.68 16.89 -4.60
N ASN A 40 -29.51 17.40 -3.69
CA ASN A 40 -29.12 18.45 -2.76
C ASN A 40 -29.02 17.91 -1.33
N LEU A 41 -27.82 18.04 -0.75
CA LEU A 41 -27.56 17.70 0.65
C LEU A 41 -27.61 18.99 1.47
N ILE A 42 -28.55 19.08 2.39
CA ILE A 42 -28.76 20.24 3.25
C ILE A 42 -28.17 19.93 4.62
N VAL A 43 -27.21 20.69 5.07
CA VAL A 43 -26.56 20.56 6.38
C VAL A 43 -26.96 21.74 7.25
N ASP A 44 -27.48 21.44 8.46
CA ASP A 44 -27.85 22.44 9.46
C ASP A 44 -27.07 22.19 10.76
N GLY A 45 -26.15 23.08 11.09
CA GLY A 45 -25.23 22.92 12.23
C GLY A 45 -24.41 24.17 12.52
N LEU A 46 -23.38 24.01 13.34
CA LEU A 46 -22.41 25.07 13.65
C LEU A 46 -21.52 25.38 12.44
N LYS A 47 -21.13 26.64 12.27
CA LYS A 47 -20.29 27.06 11.13
C LYS A 47 -19.00 26.24 10.99
N LYS A 48 -18.36 25.89 12.10
CA LYS A 48 -17.16 25.07 12.13
C LYS A 48 -17.44 23.64 11.63
N GLU A 49 -18.50 23.01 12.14
CA GLU A 49 -18.92 21.66 11.72
C GLU A 49 -19.31 21.62 10.24
N ILE A 50 -20.01 22.64 9.75
CA ILE A 50 -20.38 22.73 8.33
C ILE A 50 -19.16 22.73 7.43
N SER A 51 -18.06 23.40 7.82
CA SER A 51 -16.82 23.42 7.03
C SER A 51 -16.11 22.04 7.06
N GLU A 52 -16.18 21.34 8.19
CA GLU A 52 -15.64 19.99 8.31
C GLU A 52 -16.47 18.97 7.51
N ILE A 53 -17.79 19.10 7.56
CA ILE A 53 -18.73 18.27 6.76
C ILE A 53 -18.58 18.55 5.27
N GLU A 54 -18.32 19.79 4.86
CA GLU A 54 -18.05 20.14 3.45
C GLU A 54 -16.86 19.36 2.91
N LEU A 55 -15.75 19.38 3.64
CA LEU A 55 -14.55 18.63 3.26
C LEU A 55 -14.84 17.11 3.24
N LEU A 56 -15.61 16.61 4.19
CA LEU A 56 -16.01 15.21 4.21
C LEU A 56 -16.87 14.85 3.00
N ILE A 57 -17.84 15.70 2.62
CA ILE A 57 -18.70 15.50 1.44
C ILE A 57 -17.86 15.46 0.16
N GLU A 58 -16.90 16.37 0.00
CA GLU A 58 -15.99 16.37 -1.15
C GLU A 58 -15.20 15.06 -1.23
N ASN A 59 -14.73 14.56 -0.09
CA ASN A 59 -14.00 13.32 0.02
C ASN A 59 -14.86 12.09 -0.32
N ILE A 60 -16.13 12.10 0.13
CA ILE A 60 -17.12 11.06 -0.20
C ILE A 60 -17.40 11.08 -1.71
N MET A 61 -17.64 12.26 -2.29
CA MET A 61 -17.91 12.41 -3.71
C MET A 61 -16.72 11.91 -4.56
N TYR A 62 -15.50 12.30 -4.20
CA TYR A 62 -14.28 11.81 -4.84
C TYR A 62 -14.15 10.29 -4.76
N THR A 63 -14.44 9.71 -3.59
CA THR A 63 -14.39 8.25 -3.39
C THR A 63 -15.41 7.52 -4.27
N ILE A 64 -16.65 8.03 -4.35
CA ILE A 64 -17.69 7.45 -5.20
C ILE A 64 -17.32 7.54 -6.67
N THR A 65 -16.79 8.69 -7.12
CA THR A 65 -16.38 8.88 -8.51
C THR A 65 -15.30 7.86 -8.92
N ASN A 66 -14.33 7.57 -8.03
CA ASN A 66 -13.23 6.67 -8.35
C ASN A 66 -13.54 5.19 -8.10
N LYS A 67 -14.42 4.87 -7.14
CA LYS A 67 -14.71 3.49 -6.68
C LYS A 67 -16.06 2.97 -7.17
N GLY A 68 -16.96 3.86 -7.59
CA GLY A 68 -18.35 3.55 -7.96
C GLY A 68 -19.30 3.36 -6.79
N PHE A 69 -18.82 3.22 -5.55
CA PHE A 69 -19.62 3.06 -4.35
C PHE A 69 -18.87 3.54 -3.10
N ILE A 70 -19.59 3.71 -1.98
CA ILE A 70 -19.00 3.99 -0.68
C ILE A 70 -19.77 3.21 0.40
N GLY A 71 -19.06 2.56 1.32
CA GLY A 71 -19.63 1.83 2.45
C GLY A 71 -19.41 2.53 3.77
N THR A 72 -20.10 2.06 4.82
CA THR A 72 -20.00 2.59 6.19
C THR A 72 -18.58 2.59 6.74
N ASN A 73 -17.77 1.58 6.40
CA ASN A 73 -16.36 1.53 6.78
C ASN A 73 -15.53 2.65 6.13
N ASP A 74 -15.80 2.97 4.87
CA ASP A 74 -15.12 4.06 4.17
C ASP A 74 -15.49 5.41 4.82
N ILE A 75 -16.78 5.61 5.17
CA ILE A 75 -17.26 6.81 5.87
C ILE A 75 -16.55 6.95 7.23
N ASN A 76 -16.47 5.90 8.02
CA ASN A 76 -15.77 5.93 9.31
C ASN A 76 -14.29 6.29 9.18
N VAL A 77 -13.61 5.76 8.15
CA VAL A 77 -12.21 6.11 7.85
C VAL A 77 -12.09 7.58 7.45
N LEU A 78 -12.98 8.09 6.61
CA LEU A 78 -13.00 9.49 6.19
C LEU A 78 -13.29 10.44 7.35
N ILE A 79 -14.25 10.11 8.21
CA ILE A 79 -14.55 10.87 9.44
C ILE A 79 -13.30 10.93 10.33
N ASN A 80 -12.74 9.79 10.71
CA ASN A 80 -11.56 9.72 11.59
C ASN A 80 -10.34 10.43 10.96
N SER A 81 -10.19 10.38 9.65
CA SER A 81 -9.12 11.08 8.94
C SER A 81 -9.32 12.59 8.94
N SER A 82 -10.53 13.10 8.84
CA SER A 82 -10.84 14.54 8.87
C SER A 82 -10.58 15.17 10.24
N PHE A 83 -10.78 14.43 11.33
CA PHE A 83 -10.56 14.92 12.70
C PHE A 83 -9.08 15.06 13.10
N VAL A 84 -8.22 14.17 12.61
CA VAL A 84 -6.77 14.28 12.86
C VAL A 84 -6.14 15.46 12.10
N GLN A 85 -6.84 16.04 11.09
CA GLN A 85 -6.37 17.23 10.35
C GLN A 85 -6.44 18.54 11.15
N ASN A 86 -7.34 18.64 12.14
CA ASN A 86 -7.40 19.83 12.99
C ASN A 86 -6.18 19.99 13.95
N ILE A 87 -5.23 19.04 13.93
CA ILE A 87 -4.01 19.08 14.73
C ILE A 87 -2.74 19.38 13.88
N SER A 88 -2.85 19.40 12.55
CA SER A 88 -1.69 19.62 11.66
C SER A 88 -1.99 20.67 10.59
N THR A 89 -1.64 21.90 10.88
CA THR A 89 -1.56 23.01 9.92
C THR A 89 -0.43 22.75 8.92
N ASN A 90 -0.70 22.10 7.81
CA ASN A 90 0.07 22.23 6.57
C ASN A 90 -0.69 21.56 5.41
N GLY A 91 -1.06 22.32 4.43
CA GLY A 91 -1.92 22.19 3.29
C GLY A 91 -1.83 21.01 2.31
N GLU A 92 -1.62 19.77 2.79
CA GLU A 92 -1.77 18.58 1.96
C GLU A 92 -3.08 17.86 2.35
N SER A 93 -3.97 17.62 1.38
CA SER A 93 -5.20 16.89 1.63
C SER A 93 -4.86 15.43 2.00
N LYS A 94 -5.50 14.86 3.01
CA LYS A 94 -5.24 13.46 3.41
C LYS A 94 -5.67 12.43 2.37
N LEU A 95 -6.49 12.82 1.41
CA LEU A 95 -6.86 11.98 0.27
C LEU A 95 -5.65 11.64 -0.61
N ASP A 96 -4.69 12.54 -0.71
CA ASP A 96 -3.44 12.32 -1.46
C ASP A 96 -2.58 11.19 -0.84
N ASN A 97 -2.92 10.75 0.36
CA ASN A 97 -2.20 9.69 1.08
C ASN A 97 -2.94 8.35 1.10
N VAL A 98 -4.16 8.25 0.58
CA VAL A 98 -4.89 6.99 0.45
C VAL A 98 -4.35 6.22 -0.73
N ILE A 99 -3.78 5.03 -0.46
CA ILE A 99 -3.18 4.16 -1.47
C ILE A 99 -4.25 3.27 -2.10
N LEU A 100 -5.13 2.72 -1.26
CA LEU A 100 -6.09 1.70 -1.68
C LEU A 100 -7.30 1.69 -0.75
N TYR A 101 -8.50 1.62 -1.32
CA TYR A 101 -9.70 1.24 -0.59
C TYR A 101 -9.92 -0.27 -0.66
N THR A 102 -10.06 -0.90 0.51
CA THR A 102 -10.28 -2.34 0.64
C THR A 102 -11.65 -2.62 1.26
N TYR A 103 -12.07 -3.88 1.27
CA TYR A 103 -13.29 -4.30 1.97
C TYR A 103 -13.22 -4.13 3.50
N LYS A 104 -12.02 -3.92 4.06
CA LYS A 104 -11.78 -3.68 5.50
C LYS A 104 -11.54 -2.20 5.84
N GLY A 105 -11.51 -1.32 4.84
CA GLY A 105 -11.22 0.10 5.02
C GLY A 105 -10.11 0.59 4.10
N ALA A 106 -9.65 1.82 4.29
CA ALA A 106 -8.61 2.41 3.48
C ALA A 106 -7.21 2.04 3.98
N VAL A 107 -6.31 1.76 3.04
CA VAL A 107 -4.86 1.68 3.28
C VAL A 107 -4.27 3.05 3.00
N VAL A 108 -3.65 3.65 4.00
CA VAL A 108 -3.16 5.04 3.98
C VAL A 108 -1.66 5.07 4.24
N ALA A 109 -0.94 5.94 3.55
CA ALA A 109 0.43 6.27 3.91
C ALA A 109 0.42 7.18 5.15
N GLU A 110 0.78 6.63 6.33
CA GLU A 110 0.64 7.31 7.63
C GLU A 110 1.83 8.24 7.92
N THR A 111 3.05 7.75 7.72
CA THR A 111 4.27 8.47 8.07
C THR A 111 4.79 9.34 6.93
N LYS A 112 5.72 10.26 7.25
CA LYS A 112 6.35 11.11 6.22
C LYS A 112 7.12 10.31 5.17
N GLY A 113 7.83 9.25 5.59
CA GLY A 113 8.55 8.37 4.69
C GLY A 113 7.59 7.57 3.80
N GLN A 114 6.51 7.03 4.38
CA GLN A 114 5.48 6.31 3.63
C GLN A 114 4.78 7.19 2.58
N LYS A 115 4.49 8.45 2.90
CA LYS A 115 3.94 9.42 1.94
C LYS A 115 4.90 9.72 0.78
N LYS A 116 6.20 9.91 1.09
CA LYS A 116 7.23 10.06 0.05
C LYS A 116 7.32 8.83 -0.84
N TYR A 117 7.23 7.65 -0.24
CA TYR A 117 7.25 6.39 -0.95
C TYR A 117 6.05 6.28 -1.91
N TYR A 118 4.83 6.52 -1.43
CA TYR A 118 3.64 6.50 -2.27
C TYR A 118 3.74 7.50 -3.43
N LYS A 119 4.14 8.73 -3.14
CA LYS A 119 4.34 9.76 -4.17
C LYS A 119 5.40 9.37 -5.20
N ALA A 120 6.46 8.70 -4.78
CA ALA A 120 7.47 8.18 -5.69
C ALA A 120 6.91 7.10 -6.62
N VAL A 121 6.06 6.18 -6.11
CA VAL A 121 5.40 5.14 -6.90
C VAL A 121 4.46 5.72 -7.95
N CYS A 122 3.73 6.79 -7.61
CA CYS A 122 2.85 7.47 -8.57
C CYS A 122 3.62 8.09 -9.75
N ASN A 123 4.87 8.56 -9.51
CA ASN A 123 5.61 9.39 -10.47
C ASN A 123 6.75 8.66 -11.19
N ASN A 124 7.03 7.38 -10.87
CA ASN A 124 8.14 6.64 -11.44
C ASN A 124 7.75 5.23 -11.83
N ASP A 125 8.48 4.64 -12.76
CA ASP A 125 8.26 3.27 -13.22
C ASP A 125 8.93 2.25 -12.29
N ILE A 126 10.07 2.60 -11.69
CA ILE A 126 10.80 1.75 -10.77
C ILE A 126 11.06 2.52 -9.47
N VAL A 127 10.66 1.93 -8.33
CA VAL A 127 10.88 2.53 -7.01
C VAL A 127 11.57 1.54 -6.09
N PHE A 128 12.67 1.96 -5.51
CA PHE A 128 13.37 1.26 -4.44
C PHE A 128 12.95 1.85 -3.10
N ALA A 129 12.32 1.04 -2.25
CA ALA A 129 11.94 1.40 -0.88
C ALA A 129 12.86 0.68 0.11
N ILE A 130 13.79 1.42 0.69
CA ILE A 130 14.87 0.89 1.53
C ILE A 130 14.69 1.40 2.95
N GLY A 131 14.81 0.53 3.94
CA GLY A 131 14.73 0.92 5.35
C GLY A 131 14.49 -0.25 6.29
N PRO A 132 14.44 0.01 7.61
CA PRO A 132 14.36 -1.04 8.62
C PRO A 132 13.04 -1.82 8.57
N ALA A 133 13.05 -3.01 9.18
CA ALA A 133 11.86 -3.84 9.31
C ALA A 133 10.75 -3.08 10.09
N GLY A 134 9.49 -3.27 9.67
CA GLY A 134 8.32 -2.68 10.34
C GLY A 134 7.95 -1.27 9.87
N THR A 135 8.61 -0.71 8.86
CA THR A 135 8.23 0.56 8.22
C THR A 135 7.11 0.42 7.19
N GLY A 136 6.62 -0.81 6.94
CA GLY A 136 5.49 -1.05 6.04
C GLY A 136 5.86 -1.14 4.55
N LYS A 137 7.15 -1.30 4.19
CA LYS A 137 7.62 -1.36 2.79
C LYS A 137 6.83 -2.34 1.92
N THR A 138 6.84 -3.60 2.31
CA THR A 138 6.15 -4.69 1.60
C THR A 138 4.64 -4.49 1.58
N TYR A 139 4.06 -4.11 2.72
CA TYR A 139 2.62 -3.86 2.83
C TYR A 139 2.17 -2.74 1.88
N GLN A 140 2.90 -1.63 1.85
CA GLN A 140 2.59 -0.50 0.96
C GLN A 140 2.84 -0.85 -0.51
N ALA A 141 3.89 -1.64 -0.84
CA ALA A 141 4.12 -2.14 -2.19
C ALA A 141 2.94 -2.97 -2.69
N VAL A 142 2.44 -3.91 -1.87
CA VAL A 142 1.26 -4.72 -2.19
C VAL A 142 0.02 -3.84 -2.35
N ALA A 143 -0.17 -2.83 -1.49
CA ALA A 143 -1.30 -1.90 -1.60
C ALA A 143 -1.27 -1.11 -2.92
N CYS A 144 -0.11 -0.61 -3.34
CA CYS A 144 0.05 0.08 -4.62
C CYS A 144 -0.24 -0.85 -5.80
N ALA A 145 0.24 -2.08 -5.76
CA ALA A 145 -0.01 -3.07 -6.82
C ALA A 145 -1.50 -3.43 -6.93
N VAL A 146 -2.17 -3.67 -5.79
CA VAL A 146 -3.62 -3.96 -5.77
C VAL A 146 -4.43 -2.76 -6.23
N SER A 147 -4.01 -1.53 -5.89
CA SER A 147 -4.63 -0.30 -6.38
C SER A 147 -4.53 -0.20 -7.91
N ALA A 148 -3.34 -0.39 -8.47
CA ALA A 148 -3.11 -0.37 -9.91
C ALA A 148 -3.93 -1.45 -10.66
N LEU A 149 -4.04 -2.66 -10.10
CA LEU A 149 -4.87 -3.73 -10.67
C LEU A 149 -6.37 -3.36 -10.64
N LYS A 150 -6.87 -2.81 -9.53
CA LYS A 150 -8.27 -2.38 -9.41
C LYS A 150 -8.63 -1.24 -10.35
N ASN A 151 -7.68 -0.34 -10.60
CA ASN A 151 -7.85 0.80 -11.51
C ASN A 151 -7.61 0.42 -12.99
N ASN A 152 -7.34 -0.87 -13.29
CA ASN A 152 -6.99 -1.35 -14.63
C ASN A 152 -5.76 -0.66 -15.24
N GLU A 153 -4.84 -0.16 -14.40
CA GLU A 153 -3.55 0.38 -14.84
C GLU A 153 -2.59 -0.76 -15.25
N VAL A 154 -2.80 -1.94 -14.68
CA VAL A 154 -2.07 -3.18 -15.00
C VAL A 154 -3.03 -4.36 -15.08
N GLU A 155 -2.64 -5.40 -15.82
CA GLU A 155 -3.44 -6.62 -15.99
C GLU A 155 -3.09 -7.69 -14.95
N LYS A 156 -1.90 -7.61 -14.35
CA LYS A 156 -1.44 -8.59 -13.38
C LYS A 156 -0.46 -8.02 -12.36
N ILE A 157 -0.37 -8.73 -11.24
CA ILE A 157 0.62 -8.49 -10.18
C ILE A 157 1.56 -9.69 -10.14
N VAL A 158 2.87 -9.43 -10.12
CA VAL A 158 3.89 -10.48 -9.93
C VAL A 158 4.72 -10.11 -8.70
N ILE A 159 4.66 -10.94 -7.68
CA ILE A 159 5.43 -10.74 -6.45
C ILE A 159 6.50 -11.80 -6.37
N THR A 160 7.73 -11.37 -6.19
CA THR A 160 8.87 -12.28 -6.12
C THR A 160 9.77 -11.95 -4.94
N ARG A 161 10.44 -12.96 -4.43
CA ARG A 161 11.37 -12.85 -3.31
C ARG A 161 12.60 -13.72 -3.57
N PRO A 162 13.83 -13.25 -3.26
CA PRO A 162 14.99 -14.12 -3.22
C PRO A 162 14.77 -15.21 -2.16
N VAL A 163 15.02 -16.42 -2.51
CA VAL A 163 15.02 -17.54 -1.55
C VAL A 163 16.46 -17.77 -1.16
N VAL A 164 16.83 -17.32 0.04
CA VAL A 164 18.15 -17.55 0.63
C VAL A 164 17.98 -18.50 1.81
N GLU A 165 18.88 -19.42 1.92
CA GLU A 165 18.96 -20.31 3.06
C GLU A 165 19.52 -19.56 4.29
N ALA A 166 18.65 -18.90 5.06
CA ALA A 166 19.04 -18.28 6.32
C ALA A 166 19.23 -19.37 7.40
N GLY A 167 20.41 -19.97 7.45
CA GLY A 167 20.79 -20.91 8.51
C GLY A 167 20.19 -22.31 8.42
N GLU A 168 19.07 -22.52 7.77
CA GLU A 168 18.47 -23.82 7.48
C GLU A 168 18.56 -24.11 5.98
N ARG A 169 19.28 -25.16 5.62
CA ARG A 169 19.40 -25.54 4.21
C ARG A 169 18.05 -26.02 3.69
N LEU A 170 17.49 -25.35 2.67
CA LEU A 170 16.25 -25.73 1.97
C LEU A 170 16.20 -27.21 1.60
N GLY A 171 17.37 -27.86 1.47
CA GLY A 171 17.50 -29.28 1.23
C GLY A 171 16.94 -30.16 2.35
N PHE A 172 16.82 -29.70 3.59
CA PHE A 172 16.31 -30.49 4.72
C PHE A 172 14.79 -30.42 4.91
N LEU A 173 14.09 -29.50 4.27
CA LEU A 173 12.63 -29.41 4.34
C LEU A 173 12.01 -30.48 3.42
N PRO A 174 11.04 -31.31 3.89
CA PRO A 174 10.31 -32.23 3.05
C PRO A 174 9.39 -31.51 2.07
N GLY A 175 9.08 -32.12 0.92
CA GLY A 175 8.18 -31.61 -0.09
C GLY A 175 8.86 -31.02 -1.31
N ASP A 176 8.04 -30.56 -2.27
CA ASP A 176 8.47 -29.93 -3.50
C ASP A 176 9.12 -28.56 -3.24
N LEU A 177 9.84 -28.02 -4.22
CA LEU A 177 10.46 -26.70 -4.11
C LEU A 177 9.45 -25.61 -3.72
N LYS A 178 8.22 -25.72 -4.19
CA LYS A 178 7.12 -24.82 -3.86
C LYS A 178 6.77 -24.89 -2.38
N ASP A 179 6.61 -26.08 -1.83
CA ASP A 179 6.28 -26.29 -0.41
C ASP A 179 7.38 -25.74 0.51
N LYS A 180 8.64 -25.83 0.07
CA LYS A 180 9.80 -25.32 0.81
C LYS A 180 9.87 -23.78 0.81
N VAL A 181 9.32 -23.13 -0.19
CA VAL A 181 9.36 -21.68 -0.36
C VAL A 181 8.13 -20.99 0.25
N ASP A 182 6.98 -21.67 0.29
CA ASP A 182 5.71 -21.13 0.77
C ASP A 182 5.80 -20.45 2.16
N PRO A 183 6.51 -20.98 3.16
CA PRO A 183 6.66 -20.31 4.46
C PRO A 183 7.26 -18.90 4.37
N TYR A 184 8.16 -18.67 3.44
CA TYR A 184 8.78 -17.35 3.22
C TYR A 184 7.85 -16.35 2.53
N LEU A 185 6.76 -16.83 1.93
CA LEU A 185 5.77 -16.01 1.21
C LEU A 185 4.54 -15.67 2.07
N VAL A 186 4.40 -16.25 3.26
CA VAL A 186 3.28 -16.00 4.19
C VAL A 186 3.03 -14.50 4.43
N PRO A 187 4.03 -13.64 4.69
CA PRO A 187 3.78 -12.20 4.91
C PRO A 187 3.16 -11.49 3.71
N ILE A 188 3.43 -11.98 2.50
CA ILE A 188 2.84 -11.47 1.25
C ILE A 188 1.37 -11.87 1.17
N TYR A 189 1.06 -13.16 1.42
CA TYR A 189 -0.32 -13.65 1.47
C TYR A 189 -1.13 -12.92 2.54
N ASP A 190 -0.56 -12.69 3.73
CA ASP A 190 -1.22 -11.92 4.81
C ASP A 190 -1.56 -10.49 4.36
N SER A 191 -0.68 -9.85 3.61
CA SER A 191 -0.91 -8.52 3.07
C SER A 191 -2.03 -8.53 2.04
N LEU A 192 -2.03 -9.49 1.11
CA LEU A 192 -3.08 -9.66 0.10
C LEU A 192 -4.45 -9.95 0.73
N HIS A 193 -4.52 -10.82 1.74
CA HIS A 193 -5.75 -11.15 2.48
C HIS A 193 -6.35 -9.96 3.24
N LYS A 194 -5.55 -8.96 3.59
CA LYS A 194 -6.05 -7.72 4.18
C LYS A 194 -6.64 -6.76 3.14
N MET A 195 -6.28 -6.91 1.88
CA MET A 195 -6.60 -5.95 0.81
C MET A 195 -7.61 -6.47 -0.20
N ILE A 196 -7.67 -7.78 -0.40
CA ILE A 196 -8.55 -8.43 -1.37
C ILE A 196 -9.44 -9.44 -0.62
N GLU A 197 -10.71 -9.45 -0.97
CA GLU A 197 -11.66 -10.40 -0.43
C GLU A 197 -11.23 -11.86 -0.69
N PRO A 198 -11.35 -12.80 0.28
CA PRO A 198 -10.76 -14.14 0.18
C PRO A 198 -11.16 -14.92 -1.08
N GLN A 199 -12.44 -14.86 -1.48
CA GLN A 199 -12.92 -15.55 -2.69
C GLN A 199 -12.30 -14.96 -3.96
N LYS A 200 -12.22 -13.63 -4.04
CA LYS A 200 -11.60 -12.91 -5.18
C LYS A 200 -10.09 -13.12 -5.24
N LEU A 201 -9.42 -13.18 -4.10
CA LEU A 201 -7.99 -13.49 -4.06
C LEU A 201 -7.71 -14.89 -4.59
N LYS A 202 -8.51 -15.89 -4.17
CA LYS A 202 -8.41 -17.27 -4.70
C LYS A 202 -8.61 -17.33 -6.21
N GLU A 203 -9.58 -16.57 -6.73
CA GLU A 203 -9.82 -16.46 -8.18
C GLU A 203 -8.60 -15.84 -8.89
N TYR A 204 -8.05 -14.76 -8.36
CA TYR A 204 -6.90 -14.07 -8.97
C TYR A 204 -5.63 -14.95 -8.99
N LEU A 205 -5.39 -15.72 -7.92
CA LEU A 205 -4.29 -16.68 -7.87
C LEU A 205 -4.49 -17.82 -8.89
N ASN A 206 -5.70 -18.39 -8.96
CA ASN A 206 -6.01 -19.48 -9.91
C ASN A 206 -5.90 -19.04 -11.37
N LYS A 207 -6.25 -17.78 -11.67
CA LYS A 207 -6.16 -17.22 -13.04
C LYS A 207 -4.78 -16.63 -13.35
N ASN A 208 -3.80 -16.73 -12.45
CA ASN A 208 -2.48 -16.08 -12.56
C ASN A 208 -2.54 -14.56 -12.80
N ILE A 209 -3.63 -13.91 -12.37
CA ILE A 209 -3.73 -12.44 -12.30
C ILE A 209 -2.82 -11.92 -11.18
N ILE A 210 -2.74 -12.66 -10.06
CA ILE A 210 -1.73 -12.47 -9.02
C ILE A 210 -0.86 -13.71 -9.01
N GLU A 211 0.43 -13.52 -9.21
CA GLU A 211 1.45 -14.57 -9.20
C GLU A 211 2.45 -14.29 -8.08
N ILE A 212 2.75 -15.30 -7.27
CA ILE A 212 3.77 -15.23 -6.23
C ILE A 212 4.76 -16.34 -6.51
N ALA A 213 6.03 -15.98 -6.75
CA ALA A 213 7.04 -16.93 -7.18
C ALA A 213 8.45 -16.56 -6.70
N PRO A 214 9.35 -17.53 -6.52
CA PRO A 214 10.76 -17.27 -6.26
C PRO A 214 11.40 -16.42 -7.37
N LEU A 215 12.38 -15.58 -7.00
CA LEU A 215 13.07 -14.70 -7.95
C LEU A 215 13.71 -15.47 -9.13
N ALA A 216 14.15 -16.70 -8.91
CA ALA A 216 14.74 -17.53 -9.96
C ALA A 216 13.77 -17.81 -11.12
N TYR A 217 12.44 -17.82 -10.86
CA TYR A 217 11.42 -18.09 -11.88
C TYR A 217 11.14 -16.90 -12.79
N MET A 218 11.77 -15.76 -12.53
CA MET A 218 11.70 -14.57 -13.38
C MET A 218 12.63 -14.65 -14.61
N ARG A 219 13.58 -15.60 -14.61
CA ARG A 219 14.56 -15.73 -15.69
C ARG A 219 13.87 -16.06 -17.03
N GLY A 220 14.28 -15.35 -18.10
CA GLY A 220 13.75 -15.57 -19.46
C GLY A 220 12.37 -14.99 -19.71
N ARG A 221 11.74 -14.35 -18.75
CA ARG A 221 10.41 -13.74 -18.90
C ARG A 221 10.55 -12.26 -19.29
N THR A 222 9.50 -11.75 -19.94
CA THR A 222 9.24 -10.30 -20.08
C THR A 222 7.81 -10.06 -19.61
N LEU A 223 7.65 -9.18 -18.66
CA LEU A 223 6.38 -8.92 -17.98
C LEU A 223 5.81 -7.61 -18.50
N HIS A 224 4.78 -7.70 -19.34
CA HIS A 224 4.06 -6.54 -19.87
C HIS A 224 2.80 -6.28 -19.05
N ASN A 225 2.32 -5.03 -18.99
CA ASN A 225 1.11 -4.62 -18.31
C ASN A 225 1.05 -5.14 -16.86
N ALA A 226 2.19 -5.13 -16.16
CA ALA A 226 2.33 -5.80 -14.89
C ALA A 226 2.84 -4.85 -13.79
N PHE A 227 2.33 -5.04 -12.57
CA PHE A 227 2.94 -4.48 -11.38
C PHE A 227 3.82 -5.55 -10.73
N ILE A 228 5.11 -5.28 -10.64
CA ILE A 228 6.11 -6.27 -10.22
C ILE A 228 6.70 -5.85 -8.88
N ILE A 229 6.76 -6.77 -7.92
CA ILE A 229 7.35 -6.52 -6.59
C ILE A 229 8.52 -7.49 -6.39
N LEU A 230 9.69 -6.96 -6.05
CA LEU A 230 10.81 -7.72 -5.52
C LEU A 230 10.94 -7.40 -4.03
N ASP A 231 10.52 -8.33 -3.19
CA ASP A 231 10.59 -8.19 -1.73
C ASP A 231 11.88 -8.79 -1.17
N GLU A 232 12.39 -8.26 -0.05
CA GLU A 232 13.64 -8.65 0.61
C GLU A 232 14.85 -8.65 -0.35
N ALA A 233 14.92 -7.63 -1.18
CA ALA A 233 15.87 -7.51 -2.27
C ALA A 233 17.35 -7.42 -1.83
N GLN A 234 17.63 -7.10 -0.55
CA GLN A 234 18.99 -7.17 0.00
C GLN A 234 19.59 -8.57 -0.11
N ASN A 235 18.74 -9.60 -0.18
CA ASN A 235 19.13 -11.01 -0.31
C ASN A 235 19.27 -11.45 -1.77
N SER A 236 19.23 -10.55 -2.73
CA SER A 236 19.56 -10.83 -4.13
C SER A 236 21.01 -10.51 -4.44
N THR A 237 21.66 -11.32 -5.28
CA THR A 237 22.97 -11.02 -5.84
C THR A 237 22.86 -9.93 -6.92
N LYS A 238 23.99 -9.31 -7.29
CA LYS A 238 24.05 -8.33 -8.41
C LYS A 238 23.47 -8.90 -9.71
N MET A 239 23.77 -10.15 -10.03
CA MET A 239 23.27 -10.82 -11.21
C MET A 239 21.75 -11.01 -11.17
N GLN A 240 21.21 -11.43 -10.02
CA GLN A 240 19.78 -11.59 -9.82
C GLN A 240 19.04 -10.26 -9.90
N MET A 241 19.56 -9.20 -9.29
CA MET A 241 18.98 -7.85 -9.38
C MET A 241 18.96 -7.36 -10.83
N LYS A 242 20.06 -7.45 -11.56
CA LYS A 242 20.09 -7.10 -12.98
C LYS A 242 19.11 -7.95 -13.79
N MET A 243 19.08 -9.25 -13.56
CA MET A 243 18.12 -10.16 -14.19
C MET A 243 16.69 -9.71 -13.95
N PHE A 244 16.31 -9.38 -12.71
CA PHE A 244 14.97 -8.91 -12.34
C PHE A 244 14.61 -7.60 -13.04
N LEU A 245 15.44 -6.58 -12.93
CA LEU A 245 15.18 -5.25 -13.51
C LEU A 245 14.99 -5.29 -15.03
N THR A 246 15.64 -6.23 -15.70
CA THR A 246 15.47 -6.44 -17.14
C THR A 246 14.25 -7.26 -17.53
N ARG A 247 13.37 -7.60 -16.60
CA ARG A 247 12.08 -8.27 -16.85
C ARG A 247 10.95 -7.30 -17.12
N LEU A 248 11.12 -6.00 -16.81
CA LEU A 248 10.11 -5.01 -17.10
C LEU A 248 9.82 -4.95 -18.59
N GLY A 249 8.57 -5.19 -18.93
CA GLY A 249 8.03 -4.97 -20.27
C GLY A 249 7.33 -3.61 -20.37
N VAL A 250 6.74 -3.35 -21.50
CA VAL A 250 6.00 -2.10 -21.76
C VAL A 250 4.84 -1.98 -20.78
N THR A 251 4.55 -0.76 -20.31
CA THR A 251 3.46 -0.43 -19.37
C THR A 251 3.52 -1.17 -18.05
N SER A 252 4.73 -1.55 -17.60
CA SER A 252 4.92 -2.20 -16.30
C SER A 252 5.61 -1.28 -15.31
N LYS A 253 5.26 -1.46 -14.02
CA LYS A 253 5.90 -0.80 -12.88
C LYS A 253 6.57 -1.82 -11.97
N ALA A 254 7.64 -1.42 -11.29
CA ALA A 254 8.28 -2.26 -10.30
C ALA A 254 8.54 -1.52 -9.00
N ILE A 255 8.31 -2.23 -7.89
CA ILE A 255 8.75 -1.82 -6.56
C ILE A 255 9.75 -2.84 -6.04
N ILE A 256 10.86 -2.35 -5.55
CA ILE A 256 11.91 -3.14 -4.92
C ILE A 256 11.99 -2.75 -3.44
N THR A 257 11.69 -3.68 -2.53
CA THR A 257 11.73 -3.45 -1.09
C THR A 257 12.92 -4.17 -0.46
N GLY A 258 13.55 -3.56 0.55
CA GLY A 258 14.65 -4.21 1.23
C GLY A 258 15.18 -3.45 2.44
N ASP A 259 16.03 -4.12 3.20
CA ASP A 259 16.75 -3.59 4.37
C ASP A 259 18.25 -3.85 4.22
N LEU A 260 19.04 -2.82 3.97
CA LEU A 260 20.49 -2.94 3.77
C LEU A 260 21.24 -3.43 5.03
N THR A 261 20.58 -3.41 6.20
CA THR A 261 21.17 -3.87 7.48
C THR A 261 20.94 -5.35 7.76
N GLN A 262 20.06 -6.01 7.00
CA GLN A 262 19.64 -7.39 7.20
C GLN A 262 19.91 -8.23 5.94
N THR A 263 21.18 -8.46 5.63
CA THR A 263 21.54 -9.33 4.52
C THR A 263 21.93 -10.71 5.00
N ASP A 264 21.34 -11.72 4.39
CA ASP A 264 21.59 -13.15 4.65
C ASP A 264 22.50 -13.77 3.59
N LEU A 265 23.07 -12.93 2.68
CA LEU A 265 24.03 -13.38 1.67
C LEU A 265 25.36 -13.81 2.31
N GLY A 266 26.05 -14.74 1.66
CA GLY A 266 27.36 -15.20 2.10
C GLY A 266 28.41 -14.08 2.18
N LEU A 267 29.42 -14.25 3.02
CA LEU A 267 30.46 -13.24 3.33
C LEU A 267 31.17 -12.65 2.09
N ASN A 268 31.18 -13.35 0.97
CA ASN A 268 31.83 -12.94 -0.28
C ASN A 268 30.85 -12.40 -1.32
N GLU A 269 29.58 -12.30 -1.02
CA GLU A 269 28.55 -11.83 -1.95
C GLU A 269 28.12 -10.39 -1.65
N THR A 270 28.14 -9.55 -2.66
CA THR A 270 27.64 -8.17 -2.55
C THR A 270 26.15 -8.16 -2.87
N SER A 271 25.36 -7.53 -2.00
CA SER A 271 23.94 -7.33 -2.23
C SER A 271 23.67 -6.57 -3.54
N GLY A 272 22.78 -7.13 -4.36
CA GLY A 272 22.31 -6.50 -5.59
C GLY A 272 21.55 -5.19 -5.31
N LEU A 273 20.91 -5.08 -4.14
CA LEU A 273 20.22 -3.86 -3.73
C LEU A 273 21.21 -2.71 -3.50
N THR A 274 22.33 -2.97 -2.82
CA THR A 274 23.40 -1.98 -2.62
C THR A 274 24.05 -1.56 -3.95
N ASP A 275 24.31 -2.52 -4.82
CA ASP A 275 24.89 -2.26 -6.14
C ASP A 275 23.95 -1.42 -7.00
N ALA A 276 22.64 -1.76 -7.04
CA ALA A 276 21.64 -1.02 -7.77
C ALA A 276 21.51 0.43 -7.27
N ALA A 277 21.55 0.65 -5.95
CA ALA A 277 21.47 1.98 -5.35
C ALA A 277 22.65 2.88 -5.78
N ASN A 278 23.84 2.31 -5.98
CA ASN A 278 25.03 3.04 -6.44
C ASN A 278 24.98 3.35 -7.95
N ILE A 279 24.46 2.44 -8.77
CA ILE A 279 24.52 2.55 -10.23
C ILE A 279 23.33 3.29 -10.81
N LEU A 280 22.12 3.08 -10.26
CA LEU A 280 20.85 3.51 -10.86
C LEU A 280 20.30 4.83 -10.30
N ASN A 281 20.97 5.46 -9.33
CA ASN A 281 20.46 6.66 -8.63
C ASN A 281 20.28 7.89 -9.54
N ARG A 282 20.83 7.89 -10.75
CA ARG A 282 20.72 8.99 -11.72
C ARG A 282 19.87 8.62 -12.95
N VAL A 283 19.28 7.44 -12.98
CA VAL A 283 18.47 7.01 -14.12
C VAL A 283 17.07 7.59 -13.99
N LYS A 284 16.62 8.34 -15.01
CA LYS A 284 15.28 8.92 -15.06
C LYS A 284 14.22 7.81 -15.05
N GLY A 285 13.16 7.98 -14.25
CA GLY A 285 12.11 6.98 -14.08
C GLY A 285 12.39 5.98 -12.95
N ILE A 286 13.57 6.05 -12.31
CA ILE A 286 13.93 5.28 -11.13
C ILE A 286 14.01 6.21 -9.92
N SER A 287 13.38 5.82 -8.82
CA SER A 287 13.41 6.57 -7.56
C SER A 287 13.87 5.70 -6.41
N PHE A 288 14.65 6.29 -5.51
CA PHE A 288 15.09 5.66 -4.26
C PHE A 288 14.47 6.40 -3.08
N VAL A 289 13.75 5.67 -2.23
CA VAL A 289 13.11 6.20 -1.02
C VAL A 289 13.70 5.51 0.20
N ALA A 290 14.31 6.28 1.06
CA ALA A 290 14.78 5.81 2.35
C ALA A 290 13.68 6.01 3.40
N LEU A 291 13.36 4.94 4.10
CA LEU A 291 12.51 4.91 5.29
C LEU A 291 13.40 4.74 6.51
N ASP A 292 13.05 5.35 7.62
CA ASP A 292 13.86 5.33 8.84
C ASP A 292 13.08 4.82 10.07
N GLU A 293 13.70 4.89 11.24
CA GLU A 293 13.07 4.42 12.49
C GLU A 293 11.80 5.21 12.87
N SER A 294 11.62 6.45 12.38
CA SER A 294 10.41 7.25 12.61
C SER A 294 9.20 6.72 11.82
N ASP A 295 9.46 5.94 10.76
CA ASP A 295 8.44 5.31 9.93
C ASP A 295 7.99 3.95 10.46
N ILE A 296 8.55 3.47 11.58
CA ILE A 296 8.18 2.18 12.17
C ILE A 296 6.79 2.25 12.78
N VAL A 297 5.83 1.54 12.16
CA VAL A 297 4.45 1.39 12.64
C VAL A 297 4.36 0.05 13.40
N ARG A 298 4.75 0.06 14.67
CA ARG A 298 4.70 -1.11 15.56
C ARG A 298 4.23 -0.74 16.96
N HIS A 299 3.76 -1.74 17.70
CA HIS A 299 3.42 -1.57 19.10
C HIS A 299 4.58 -0.92 19.88
N LYS A 300 4.26 0.02 20.80
CA LYS A 300 5.27 0.77 21.59
C LYS A 300 6.29 -0.16 22.23
N LEU A 301 5.83 -1.24 22.87
CA LEU A 301 6.70 -2.20 23.54
C LEU A 301 7.71 -2.85 22.59
N VAL A 302 7.33 -3.17 21.35
CA VAL A 302 8.25 -3.75 20.35
C VAL A 302 9.36 -2.77 19.98
N ARG A 303 9.03 -1.49 19.86
CA ARG A 303 10.04 -0.43 19.64
C ARG A 303 11.02 -0.33 20.84
N ASP A 304 10.50 -0.43 22.06
CA ASP A 304 11.31 -0.36 23.27
C ASP A 304 12.23 -1.59 23.40
N ILE A 305 11.74 -2.78 23.07
CA ILE A 305 12.54 -4.03 23.01
C ILE A 305 13.69 -3.88 22.00
N ILE A 306 13.42 -3.43 20.77
CA ILE A 306 14.46 -3.25 19.75
C ILE A 306 15.54 -2.27 20.23
N LYS A 307 15.14 -1.16 20.88
CA LYS A 307 16.09 -0.20 21.46
C LYS A 307 16.93 -0.79 22.58
N ALA A 308 16.34 -1.63 23.44
CA ALA A 308 17.05 -2.29 24.53
C ALA A 308 18.14 -3.23 24.00
N TYR A 309 17.81 -4.09 23.01
CA TYR A 309 18.78 -4.98 22.37
C TYR A 309 19.92 -4.24 21.65
N LYS A 310 19.62 -3.11 20.98
CA LYS A 310 20.66 -2.27 20.35
C LYS A 310 21.63 -1.66 21.37
N LYS A 311 21.17 -1.38 22.60
CA LYS A 311 22.02 -0.86 23.68
C LYS A 311 22.85 -1.95 24.36
N GLY A 312 22.34 -3.18 24.44
CA GLY A 312 23.02 -4.31 25.04
C GLY A 312 24.15 -4.91 24.19
N ASN A 313 24.18 -4.60 22.89
CA ASN A 313 25.21 -5.06 21.94
C ASN A 313 26.32 -4.01 21.71
N LYS A 314 26.36 -2.94 22.50
CA LYS A 314 27.48 -1.97 22.59
C LYS A 314 28.27 -2.23 23.87
#